data_496beefa2091fc1491bd2cd3eccdf318
#
_entry.id   496beefa2091fc1491bd2cd3eccdf318
#
_cell.length_a   1.000
_cell.length_b   1.000
_cell.length_c   1.000
_cell.angle_alpha   90.00
_cell.angle_beta   90.00
_cell.angle_gamma   90.00
#
_symmetry.space_group_name_H-M   'P 1'
#
loop_
_entity.id
_entity.type
_entity.pdbx_description
1 polymer ?
#
loop_
_entity_poly.entity_id
_entity_poly.type
_entity_poly.pdbx_seq_one_letter_code
_entity_poly.pdbx_strand_id
1 'polypeptide(L)'
;MKKNYEVMDGNTAAAYVSYAFTEVAAIFPITPSSPMAEYVDEWAAKGKKNIFDETVEVVEMQSEGGAAGTMHGSLAAGALTTTYTASQGLLLMIPNIYKVAGELLPGVFHVSARALSVHALSIFGDHSDVMACRQIGTAMLASSNPQEVMDLGAVAHLAAIKGSVPFIHFFDGFRTSHEIQKIETWDYDVLKSMIDMDAVDTFRKKALNPERPTTRGCTENPDIYFQRREAANQYYDKLPQIVECYMKQVSEATGRNYQLFNYYGAKDAEYVIIAMGSVTEAIRETIDHLTAQGEKVGLVAVHLYRPFSAKHFLAAVPATAKTIAVLDRTKEPGANGEPLYLDVKECFYGKENAPVIVGGRYGLGSNDTTPAQILAVYENLALPEPKNQFTLGIVDDVTFTSLPQKEEVAMGGEGMFEAKFYGLGADGTVGANKNSVKIIGDNTNKHCQAYFSYDSKKSGGFTCSHLRFGDAPIRSTYLVNTPNFVACHVQAYLHMY
;
A
#
# COMPACT_ATOMS: atom_id res chain seq x y z
N MET A 1 8.04 20.65 -16.64
CA MET A 1 7.87 19.41 -17.44
C MET A 1 6.44 19.31 -17.93
N LYS A 2 6.20 18.71 -19.10
CA LYS A 2 4.82 18.41 -19.55
C LYS A 2 4.35 17.21 -18.73
N LYS A 3 3.31 17.39 -17.93
CA LYS A 3 2.74 16.31 -17.13
C LYS A 3 2.05 15.31 -18.07
N ASN A 4 2.39 14.04 -17.96
CA ASN A 4 1.74 12.98 -18.71
C ASN A 4 0.75 12.26 -17.78
N TYR A 5 -0.52 12.18 -18.19
CA TYR A 5 -1.59 11.55 -17.43
C TYR A 5 -2.09 10.31 -18.16
N GLU A 6 -2.24 9.24 -17.42
CA GLU A 6 -2.79 7.98 -17.93
C GLU A 6 -3.86 7.44 -16.97
N VAL A 7 -4.82 6.70 -17.52
CA VAL A 7 -5.86 6.03 -16.74
C VAL A 7 -5.42 4.59 -16.49
N MET A 8 -5.09 4.29 -15.24
CA MET A 8 -4.59 2.96 -14.85
C MET A 8 -4.93 2.60 -13.40
N ASP A 9 -4.78 1.33 -13.06
CA ASP A 9 -4.92 0.84 -11.69
C ASP A 9 -3.58 0.79 -10.94
N GLY A 10 -3.65 0.46 -9.64
CA GLY A 10 -2.47 0.40 -8.79
C GLY A 10 -1.46 -0.67 -9.21
N ASN A 11 -1.90 -1.82 -9.72
CA ASN A 11 -1.00 -2.85 -10.23
C ASN A 11 -0.23 -2.35 -11.45
N THR A 12 -0.91 -1.69 -12.39
CA THR A 12 -0.29 -1.10 -13.57
C THR A 12 0.71 0.00 -13.18
N ALA A 13 0.36 0.84 -12.20
CA ALA A 13 1.25 1.87 -11.67
C ALA A 13 2.52 1.27 -11.04
N ALA A 14 2.39 0.22 -10.23
CA ALA A 14 3.52 -0.48 -9.64
C ALA A 14 4.41 -1.15 -10.68
N ALA A 15 3.82 -1.83 -11.67
CA ALA A 15 4.55 -2.41 -12.78
C ALA A 15 5.32 -1.35 -13.58
N TYR A 16 4.66 -0.21 -13.87
CA TYR A 16 5.28 0.88 -14.65
C TYR A 16 6.51 1.45 -13.97
N VAL A 17 6.38 1.82 -12.70
CA VAL A 17 7.50 2.44 -11.97
C VAL A 17 8.61 1.45 -11.65
N SER A 18 8.27 0.21 -11.29
CA SER A 18 9.27 -0.82 -11.00
C SER A 18 10.06 -1.22 -12.24
N TYR A 19 9.42 -1.28 -13.41
CA TYR A 19 10.09 -1.58 -14.69
C TYR A 19 11.28 -0.66 -14.94
N ALA A 20 11.16 0.62 -14.57
CA ALA A 20 12.24 1.60 -14.73
C ALA A 20 13.55 1.18 -14.05
N PHE A 21 13.49 0.56 -12.89
CA PHE A 21 14.65 0.23 -12.05
C PHE A 21 15.06 -1.24 -12.10
N THR A 22 14.34 -2.07 -12.83
CA THR A 22 14.49 -3.53 -12.81
C THR A 22 15.34 -4.01 -13.99
N GLU A 23 16.35 -4.81 -13.69
CA GLU A 23 17.12 -5.55 -14.71
C GLU A 23 16.57 -6.98 -14.85
N VAL A 24 16.18 -7.60 -13.71
CA VAL A 24 15.58 -8.96 -13.70
C VAL A 24 14.27 -8.92 -12.90
N ALA A 25 13.20 -9.43 -13.49
CA ALA A 25 11.93 -9.68 -12.80
C ALA A 25 11.78 -11.18 -12.56
N ALA A 26 11.85 -11.59 -11.29
CA ALA A 26 11.63 -12.99 -10.91
C ALA A 26 10.16 -13.14 -10.48
N ILE A 27 9.36 -13.89 -11.24
CA ILE A 27 7.90 -13.89 -11.08
C ILE A 27 7.31 -15.27 -10.82
N PHE A 28 6.24 -15.30 -10.07
CA PHE A 28 5.23 -16.36 -10.01
C PHE A 28 3.88 -15.71 -9.72
N PRO A 29 3.01 -15.57 -10.73
CA PRO A 29 1.79 -14.79 -10.60
C PRO A 29 0.82 -15.33 -9.54
N ILE A 30 0.32 -14.44 -8.68
CA ILE A 30 -0.71 -14.74 -7.68
C ILE A 30 -1.71 -13.59 -7.58
N THR A 31 -3.02 -13.88 -7.53
CA THR A 31 -4.08 -12.88 -7.33
C THR A 31 -3.97 -12.22 -5.94
N PRO A 32 -4.06 -10.86 -5.82
CA PRO A 32 -4.40 -9.88 -6.85
C PRO A 32 -3.18 -9.22 -7.52
N SER A 33 -1.96 -9.71 -7.31
CA SER A 33 -0.72 -9.10 -7.82
C SER A 33 -0.34 -9.54 -9.25
N SER A 34 -0.99 -10.58 -9.80
CA SER A 34 -0.68 -11.13 -11.13
C SER A 34 -0.53 -10.09 -12.25
N PRO A 35 -1.41 -9.06 -12.36
CA PRO A 35 -1.28 -8.08 -13.43
C PRO A 35 0.05 -7.32 -13.44
N MET A 36 0.72 -7.14 -12.28
CA MET A 36 2.04 -6.50 -12.25
C MET A 36 3.07 -7.31 -13.05
N ALA A 37 3.13 -8.60 -12.80
CA ALA A 37 4.03 -9.52 -13.51
C ALA A 37 3.68 -9.63 -15.00
N GLU A 38 2.39 -9.73 -15.33
CA GLU A 38 1.89 -9.82 -16.70
C GLU A 38 2.26 -8.57 -17.52
N TYR A 39 2.11 -7.36 -16.98
CA TYR A 39 2.51 -6.13 -17.66
C TYR A 39 4.03 -6.04 -17.87
N VAL A 40 4.83 -6.42 -16.87
CA VAL A 40 6.28 -6.40 -16.99
C VAL A 40 6.73 -7.36 -18.08
N ASP A 41 6.17 -8.57 -18.14
CA ASP A 41 6.45 -9.55 -19.19
C ASP A 41 6.03 -9.05 -20.59
N GLU A 42 4.82 -8.48 -20.70
CA GLU A 42 4.32 -7.90 -21.95
C GLU A 42 5.24 -6.78 -22.46
N TRP A 43 5.68 -5.89 -21.57
CA TRP A 43 6.54 -4.77 -21.96
C TRP A 43 7.96 -5.24 -22.31
N ALA A 44 8.49 -6.22 -21.59
CA ALA A 44 9.77 -6.84 -21.91
C ALA A 44 9.73 -7.51 -23.29
N ALA A 45 8.68 -8.28 -23.58
CA ALA A 45 8.48 -8.93 -24.88
C ALA A 45 8.35 -7.91 -26.03
N LYS A 46 7.82 -6.70 -25.76
CA LYS A 46 7.76 -5.58 -26.72
C LYS A 46 9.06 -4.76 -26.81
N GLY A 47 10.08 -5.10 -26.05
CA GLY A 47 11.38 -4.44 -26.09
C GLY A 47 11.43 -3.07 -25.39
N LYS A 48 10.49 -2.77 -24.47
CA LYS A 48 10.53 -1.56 -23.65
C LYS A 48 11.86 -1.50 -22.88
N LYS A 49 12.47 -0.32 -22.82
CA LYS A 49 13.73 -0.10 -22.10
C LYS A 49 13.48 0.44 -20.71
N ASN A 50 14.31 -0.02 -19.76
CA ASN A 50 14.42 0.55 -18.41
C ASN A 50 15.35 1.78 -18.42
N ILE A 51 15.62 2.36 -17.24
CA ILE A 51 16.51 3.55 -17.12
C ILE A 51 17.99 3.27 -17.44
N PHE A 52 18.38 1.99 -17.54
CA PHE A 52 19.72 1.55 -17.92
C PHE A 52 19.83 1.26 -19.42
N ASP A 53 18.81 1.56 -20.22
CA ASP A 53 18.70 1.30 -21.65
C ASP A 53 18.70 -0.23 -22.00
N GLU A 54 18.29 -1.06 -21.03
CA GLU A 54 18.17 -2.50 -21.15
C GLU A 54 16.70 -2.95 -21.15
N THR A 55 16.43 -4.11 -21.74
CA THR A 55 15.12 -4.77 -21.62
C THR A 55 15.15 -5.65 -20.38
N VAL A 56 14.10 -5.60 -19.57
CA VAL A 56 13.99 -6.43 -18.36
C VAL A 56 14.00 -7.91 -18.73
N GLU A 57 14.85 -8.69 -18.07
CA GLU A 57 14.80 -10.15 -18.17
C GLU A 57 13.73 -10.69 -17.22
N VAL A 58 12.71 -11.32 -17.77
CA VAL A 58 11.61 -11.89 -16.99
C VAL A 58 11.81 -13.39 -16.84
N VAL A 59 11.85 -13.86 -15.59
CA VAL A 59 12.05 -15.26 -15.24
C VAL A 59 10.83 -15.75 -14.47
N GLU A 60 9.97 -16.52 -15.14
CA GLU A 60 8.83 -17.18 -14.49
C GLU A 60 9.30 -18.49 -13.84
N MET A 61 8.97 -18.62 -12.56
CA MET A 61 9.35 -19.77 -11.74
C MET A 61 8.15 -20.69 -11.48
N GLN A 62 8.38 -21.84 -10.86
CA GLN A 62 7.34 -22.81 -10.52
C GLN A 62 6.69 -22.59 -9.16
N SER A 63 7.18 -21.61 -8.40
CA SER A 63 6.62 -21.24 -7.08
C SER A 63 7.15 -19.89 -6.63
N GLU A 64 6.47 -19.25 -5.69
CA GLU A 64 6.93 -18.00 -5.07
C GLU A 64 8.27 -18.18 -4.36
N GLY A 65 8.49 -19.31 -3.69
CA GLY A 65 9.78 -19.66 -3.10
C GLY A 65 10.91 -19.74 -4.14
N GLY A 66 10.60 -20.26 -5.34
CA GLY A 66 11.51 -20.26 -6.47
C GLY A 66 11.81 -18.87 -7.00
N ALA A 67 10.77 -18.01 -7.15
CA ALA A 67 10.93 -16.61 -7.53
C ALA A 67 11.82 -15.84 -6.55
N ALA A 68 11.60 -16.01 -5.25
CA ALA A 68 12.43 -15.39 -4.22
C ALA A 68 13.88 -15.92 -4.21
N GLY A 69 14.07 -17.21 -4.50
CA GLY A 69 15.41 -17.80 -4.67
C GLY A 69 16.15 -17.23 -5.89
N THR A 70 15.45 -17.07 -7.00
CA THR A 70 15.97 -16.43 -8.22
C THR A 70 16.31 -14.96 -7.95
N MET A 71 15.42 -14.23 -7.26
CA MET A 71 15.69 -12.86 -6.86
C MET A 71 16.94 -12.74 -5.98
N HIS A 72 17.09 -13.62 -4.98
CA HIS A 72 18.28 -13.63 -4.13
C HIS A 72 19.57 -13.89 -4.95
N GLY A 73 19.54 -14.89 -5.82
CA GLY A 73 20.70 -15.24 -6.67
C GLY A 73 21.06 -14.13 -7.65
N SER A 74 20.07 -13.53 -8.29
CA SER A 74 20.23 -12.41 -9.23
C SER A 74 20.81 -11.17 -8.56
N LEU A 75 20.27 -10.76 -7.39
CA LEU A 75 20.83 -9.69 -6.58
C LEU A 75 22.26 -9.98 -6.13
N ALA A 76 22.55 -11.23 -5.72
CA ALA A 76 23.91 -11.63 -5.33
C ALA A 76 24.88 -11.58 -6.52
N ALA A 77 24.39 -11.80 -7.75
CA ALA A 77 25.15 -11.63 -8.99
C ALA A 77 25.29 -10.17 -9.45
N GLY A 78 24.64 -9.22 -8.79
CA GLY A 78 24.78 -7.78 -9.05
C GLY A 78 23.73 -7.18 -9.99
N ALA A 79 22.64 -7.90 -10.29
CA ALA A 79 21.54 -7.38 -11.07
C ALA A 79 20.41 -6.86 -10.15
N LEU A 80 19.90 -5.66 -10.42
CA LEU A 80 18.77 -5.08 -9.70
C LEU A 80 17.50 -5.88 -10.02
N THR A 81 16.93 -6.51 -9.00
CA THR A 81 15.88 -7.51 -9.18
C THR A 81 14.62 -7.13 -8.39
N THR A 82 13.48 -7.33 -9.03
CA THR A 82 12.14 -7.07 -8.49
C THR A 82 11.28 -8.33 -8.55
N THR A 83 10.33 -8.47 -7.63
CA THR A 83 9.29 -9.50 -7.66
C THR A 83 7.95 -8.93 -7.24
N TYR A 84 6.87 -9.62 -7.61
CA TYR A 84 5.47 -9.24 -7.39
C TYR A 84 4.73 -10.40 -6.75
N THR A 85 4.06 -10.16 -5.61
CA THR A 85 3.44 -11.25 -4.85
C THR A 85 2.31 -10.77 -3.95
N ALA A 86 1.67 -11.69 -3.24
CA ALA A 86 0.61 -11.47 -2.26
C ALA A 86 0.44 -12.69 -1.35
N SER A 87 -0.17 -12.51 -0.17
CA SER A 87 -0.73 -13.58 0.68
C SER A 87 0.27 -14.72 0.98
N GLN A 88 -0.16 -15.98 0.81
CA GLN A 88 0.70 -17.15 1.00
C GLN A 88 1.95 -17.12 0.14
N GLY A 89 1.89 -16.51 -1.05
CA GLY A 89 3.05 -16.34 -1.90
C GLY A 89 4.16 -15.55 -1.21
N LEU A 90 3.80 -14.42 -0.58
CA LEU A 90 4.76 -13.64 0.22
C LEU A 90 5.32 -14.46 1.38
N LEU A 91 4.49 -15.26 2.07
CA LEU A 91 4.94 -16.11 3.16
C LEU A 91 5.90 -17.21 2.70
N LEU A 92 5.68 -17.80 1.52
CA LEU A 92 6.60 -18.78 0.93
C LEU A 92 7.96 -18.17 0.55
N MET A 93 8.02 -16.85 0.35
CA MET A 93 9.26 -16.12 0.11
C MET A 93 10.07 -15.81 1.37
N ILE A 94 9.48 -15.87 2.57
CA ILE A 94 10.09 -15.41 3.84
C ILE A 94 11.51 -15.92 4.05
N PRO A 95 11.85 -17.22 3.90
CA PRO A 95 13.21 -17.71 4.12
C PRO A 95 14.25 -17.02 3.23
N ASN A 96 13.90 -16.76 1.96
CA ASN A 96 14.77 -16.06 1.02
C ASN A 96 14.82 -14.56 1.30
N ILE A 97 13.70 -13.94 1.72
CA ILE A 97 13.68 -12.50 2.09
C ILE A 97 14.62 -12.25 3.28
N TYR A 98 14.66 -13.15 4.29
CA TYR A 98 15.66 -13.07 5.37
C TYR A 98 17.10 -13.08 4.84
N LYS A 99 17.38 -13.85 3.78
CA LYS A 99 18.71 -13.87 3.14
C LYS A 99 18.98 -12.55 2.43
N VAL A 100 18.05 -12.06 1.63
CA VAL A 100 18.17 -10.78 0.91
C VAL A 100 18.40 -9.63 1.90
N ALA A 101 17.64 -9.57 3.00
CA ALA A 101 17.78 -8.56 4.04
C ALA A 101 19.09 -8.71 4.83
N GLY A 102 19.43 -9.93 5.25
CA GLY A 102 20.65 -10.19 6.01
C GLY A 102 21.95 -9.95 5.23
N GLU A 103 21.89 -10.07 3.89
CA GLU A 103 23.01 -9.78 3.00
C GLU A 103 23.00 -8.32 2.49
N LEU A 104 22.04 -7.50 2.95
CA LEU A 104 21.91 -6.08 2.59
C LEU A 104 21.83 -5.86 1.07
N LEU A 105 20.98 -6.63 0.41
CA LEU A 105 20.76 -6.59 -1.03
C LEU A 105 19.55 -5.69 -1.37
N PRO A 106 19.66 -4.77 -2.35
CA PRO A 106 18.66 -3.74 -2.62
C PRO A 106 17.48 -4.24 -3.49
N GLY A 107 16.85 -5.34 -3.11
CA GLY A 107 15.68 -5.87 -3.83
C GLY A 107 14.38 -5.18 -3.42
N VAL A 108 13.43 -5.10 -4.34
CA VAL A 108 12.09 -4.56 -4.06
C VAL A 108 11.02 -5.59 -4.35
N PHE A 109 10.15 -5.81 -3.36
CA PHE A 109 8.99 -6.68 -3.41
C PHE A 109 7.75 -5.79 -3.49
N HIS A 110 7.04 -5.80 -4.61
CA HIS A 110 5.74 -5.13 -4.73
C HIS A 110 4.63 -6.08 -4.33
N VAL A 111 3.82 -5.67 -3.36
CA VAL A 111 2.81 -6.52 -2.74
C VAL A 111 1.44 -5.87 -2.82
N SER A 112 0.52 -6.50 -3.56
CA SER A 112 -0.91 -6.20 -3.46
C SER A 112 -1.45 -6.97 -2.25
N ALA A 113 -1.43 -6.34 -1.08
CA ALA A 113 -1.65 -6.99 0.21
C ALA A 113 -3.00 -7.74 0.27
N ARG A 114 -2.96 -9.02 0.62
CA ARG A 114 -4.11 -9.92 0.61
C ARG A 114 -4.18 -10.76 1.89
N ALA A 115 -5.41 -11.01 2.34
CA ALA A 115 -5.71 -11.89 3.47
C ALA A 115 -5.00 -13.24 3.37
N LEU A 116 -4.49 -13.71 4.51
CA LEU A 116 -3.96 -15.05 4.62
C LEU A 116 -5.10 -16.07 4.74
N SER A 117 -4.87 -17.27 4.23
CA SER A 117 -5.76 -18.40 4.46
C SER A 117 -5.60 -18.86 5.90
N VAL A 118 -6.63 -18.66 6.71
CA VAL A 118 -6.68 -19.07 8.13
C VAL A 118 -7.84 -20.06 8.35
N HIS A 119 -8.99 -19.65 8.88
CA HIS A 119 -10.16 -20.49 9.02
C HIS A 119 -10.86 -20.77 7.65
N ALA A 120 -10.66 -19.87 6.69
CA ALA A 120 -11.12 -19.98 5.32
C ALA A 120 -10.16 -19.28 4.37
N LEU A 121 -10.22 -19.62 3.09
CA LEU A 121 -9.53 -18.88 2.03
C LEU A 121 -10.31 -17.59 1.74
N SER A 122 -9.61 -16.46 1.73
CA SER A 122 -10.09 -15.22 1.13
C SER A 122 -9.08 -14.72 0.09
N ILE A 123 -9.57 -14.37 -1.08
CA ILE A 123 -8.72 -13.74 -2.12
C ILE A 123 -8.63 -12.22 -1.95
N PHE A 124 -9.44 -11.65 -1.06
CA PHE A 124 -9.59 -10.20 -0.89
C PHE A 124 -8.53 -9.61 0.03
N GLY A 125 -8.40 -8.27 -0.04
CA GLY A 125 -7.29 -7.54 0.59
C GLY A 125 -7.43 -7.37 2.10
N ASP A 126 -6.34 -7.52 2.79
CA ASP A 126 -6.00 -6.95 4.09
C ASP A 126 -4.47 -6.98 4.28
N HIS A 127 -3.96 -6.57 5.43
CA HIS A 127 -2.52 -6.45 5.66
C HIS A 127 -1.92 -7.66 6.41
N SER A 128 -2.64 -8.77 6.56
CA SER A 128 -2.15 -9.92 7.35
C SER A 128 -0.87 -10.52 6.78
N ASP A 129 -0.70 -10.53 5.46
CA ASP A 129 0.49 -11.05 4.79
C ASP A 129 1.73 -10.17 5.03
N VAL A 130 1.63 -8.86 4.80
CA VAL A 130 2.74 -7.93 5.02
C VAL A 130 3.09 -7.80 6.51
N MET A 131 2.09 -7.84 7.41
CA MET A 131 2.34 -7.80 8.85
C MET A 131 3.03 -9.06 9.36
N ALA A 132 2.80 -10.23 8.76
CA ALA A 132 3.59 -11.43 9.04
C ALA A 132 5.07 -11.26 8.67
N CYS A 133 5.39 -10.37 7.75
CA CYS A 133 6.74 -10.08 7.28
C CYS A 133 7.45 -8.93 8.02
N ARG A 134 6.80 -8.23 8.96
CA ARG A 134 7.31 -7.00 9.60
C ARG A 134 8.64 -7.13 10.35
N GLN A 135 9.06 -8.35 10.69
CA GLN A 135 10.30 -8.63 11.44
C GLN A 135 11.46 -9.17 10.58
N ILE A 136 11.27 -9.30 9.27
CA ILE A 136 12.23 -9.98 8.37
C ILE A 136 13.50 -9.14 8.16
N GLY A 137 13.39 -7.81 8.30
CA GLY A 137 14.48 -6.87 8.02
C GLY A 137 14.34 -6.15 6.68
N THR A 138 13.20 -6.23 6.03
CA THR A 138 12.85 -5.34 4.91
C THR A 138 12.37 -4.00 5.44
N ALA A 139 12.64 -2.92 4.69
CA ALA A 139 11.84 -1.72 4.84
C ALA A 139 10.42 -1.98 4.33
N MET A 140 9.44 -1.31 4.93
CA MET A 140 8.03 -1.48 4.56
C MET A 140 7.42 -0.12 4.26
N LEU A 141 7.01 0.09 3.01
CA LEU A 141 6.46 1.35 2.51
C LEU A 141 5.04 1.14 2.00
N ALA A 142 4.07 1.85 2.59
CA ALA A 142 2.65 1.74 2.29
C ALA A 142 2.18 2.85 1.35
N SER A 143 1.35 2.50 0.36
CA SER A 143 0.69 3.45 -0.54
C SER A 143 -0.83 3.36 -0.42
N SER A 144 -1.53 4.49 -0.54
CA SER A 144 -2.97 4.61 -0.29
C SER A 144 -3.83 4.55 -1.55
N ASN A 145 -3.29 4.96 -2.69
CA ASN A 145 -4.01 5.07 -3.96
C ASN A 145 -3.05 4.84 -5.15
N PRO A 146 -3.54 4.66 -6.39
CA PRO A 146 -2.70 4.42 -7.57
C PRO A 146 -1.63 5.49 -7.82
N GLN A 147 -1.89 6.77 -7.52
CA GLN A 147 -0.86 7.81 -7.65
C GLN A 147 0.26 7.64 -6.63
N GLU A 148 -0.07 7.33 -5.38
CA GLU A 148 0.95 7.03 -4.37
C GLU A 148 1.73 5.76 -4.71
N VAL A 149 1.08 4.75 -5.30
CA VAL A 149 1.79 3.54 -5.78
C VAL A 149 2.84 3.90 -6.82
N MET A 150 2.52 4.78 -7.77
CA MET A 150 3.45 5.28 -8.79
C MET A 150 4.63 6.02 -8.16
N ASP A 151 4.37 6.92 -7.23
CA ASP A 151 5.36 7.83 -6.66
C ASP A 151 6.22 7.16 -5.58
N LEU A 152 5.58 6.46 -4.64
CA LEU A 152 6.29 5.77 -3.56
C LEU A 152 6.98 4.48 -4.04
N GLY A 153 6.50 3.90 -5.14
CA GLY A 153 7.23 2.85 -5.84
C GLY A 153 8.61 3.32 -6.30
N ALA A 154 8.73 4.54 -6.85
CA ALA A 154 10.02 5.13 -7.17
C ALA A 154 10.89 5.33 -5.92
N VAL A 155 10.31 5.86 -4.83
CA VAL A 155 11.01 6.01 -3.54
C VAL A 155 11.55 4.68 -3.04
N ALA A 156 10.76 3.59 -3.12
CA ALA A 156 11.19 2.27 -2.67
C ALA A 156 12.45 1.78 -3.39
N HIS A 157 12.49 1.89 -4.73
CA HIS A 157 13.65 1.49 -5.51
C HIS A 157 14.88 2.37 -5.25
N LEU A 158 14.71 3.69 -5.29
CA LEU A 158 15.80 4.64 -5.03
C LEU A 158 16.39 4.47 -3.63
N ALA A 159 15.53 4.32 -2.62
CA ALA A 159 15.96 4.15 -1.23
C ALA A 159 16.57 2.77 -0.97
N ALA A 160 16.08 1.70 -1.61
CA ALA A 160 16.68 0.37 -1.52
C ALA A 160 18.12 0.38 -2.03
N ILE A 161 18.36 0.98 -3.19
CA ILE A 161 19.68 1.09 -3.81
C ILE A 161 20.61 1.91 -2.92
N LYS A 162 20.19 3.10 -2.49
CA LYS A 162 21.01 4.00 -1.66
C LYS A 162 21.26 3.44 -0.28
N GLY A 163 20.26 2.83 0.34
CA GLY A 163 20.32 2.30 1.72
C GLY A 163 20.90 0.90 1.82
N SER A 164 21.03 0.17 0.72
CA SER A 164 21.39 -1.27 0.71
C SER A 164 20.46 -2.12 1.60
N VAL A 165 19.18 -1.79 1.66
CA VAL A 165 18.15 -2.51 2.42
C VAL A 165 17.01 -2.85 1.47
N PRO A 166 16.51 -4.10 1.43
CA PRO A 166 15.39 -4.46 0.58
C PRO A 166 14.08 -3.84 1.09
N PHE A 167 13.16 -3.60 0.17
CA PHE A 167 11.86 -3.01 0.44
C PHE A 167 10.71 -3.97 0.14
N ILE A 168 9.71 -4.01 1.01
CA ILE A 168 8.34 -4.37 0.68
C ILE A 168 7.58 -3.07 0.47
N HIS A 169 7.27 -2.76 -0.80
CA HIS A 169 6.35 -1.71 -1.17
C HIS A 169 4.96 -2.34 -1.33
N PHE A 170 4.00 -1.95 -0.49
CA PHE A 170 2.70 -2.58 -0.47
C PHE A 170 1.55 -1.58 -0.53
N PHE A 171 0.45 -2.06 -1.03
CA PHE A 171 -0.81 -1.33 -1.15
C PHE A 171 -1.97 -2.33 -1.08
N ASP A 172 -3.16 -1.84 -0.81
CA ASP A 172 -4.31 -2.69 -0.57
C ASP A 172 -4.70 -3.51 -1.80
N GLY A 173 -4.68 -4.83 -1.65
CA GLY A 173 -5.17 -5.77 -2.65
C GLY A 173 -6.65 -5.51 -2.98
N PHE A 174 -7.01 -5.62 -4.24
CA PHE A 174 -8.27 -5.22 -4.83
C PHE A 174 -8.56 -3.73 -4.69
N ARG A 175 -8.61 -3.16 -3.49
CA ARG A 175 -9.01 -1.77 -3.29
C ARG A 175 -8.10 -0.78 -4.02
N THR A 176 -6.79 -0.82 -3.80
CA THR A 176 -5.83 0.02 -4.52
C THR A 176 -5.33 -0.67 -5.80
N SER A 177 -5.06 -1.97 -5.74
CA SER A 177 -4.45 -2.70 -6.84
C SER A 177 -5.29 -2.75 -8.11
N HIS A 178 -6.63 -2.71 -7.98
CA HIS A 178 -7.59 -2.75 -9.09
C HIS A 178 -8.46 -1.49 -9.20
N GLU A 179 -8.24 -0.50 -8.35
CA GLU A 179 -8.91 0.80 -8.47
C GLU A 179 -8.28 1.58 -9.62
N ILE A 180 -9.09 1.91 -10.61
CA ILE A 180 -8.68 2.68 -11.78
C ILE A 180 -8.81 4.17 -11.47
N GLN A 181 -7.73 4.92 -11.68
CA GLN A 181 -7.70 6.38 -11.56
C GLN A 181 -6.94 7.00 -12.73
N LYS A 182 -7.17 8.28 -12.97
CA LYS A 182 -6.33 9.11 -13.85
C LYS A 182 -5.17 9.62 -12.99
N ILE A 183 -3.96 9.16 -13.30
CA ILE A 183 -2.75 9.49 -12.55
C ILE A 183 -1.68 10.09 -13.45
N GLU A 184 -0.76 10.84 -12.84
CA GLU A 184 0.45 11.35 -13.49
C GLU A 184 1.52 10.25 -13.51
N THR A 185 2.08 9.96 -14.68
CA THR A 185 3.14 8.96 -14.85
C THR A 185 4.52 9.61 -14.91
N TRP A 186 5.53 8.87 -14.46
CA TRP A 186 6.92 9.30 -14.52
C TRP A 186 7.49 9.25 -15.95
N ASP A 187 8.23 10.29 -16.30
CA ASP A 187 9.22 10.19 -17.36
C ASP A 187 10.45 9.44 -16.83
N TYR A 188 10.91 8.41 -17.54
CA TYR A 188 12.05 7.58 -17.14
C TYR A 188 13.37 8.37 -17.09
N ASP A 189 13.52 9.44 -17.88
CA ASP A 189 14.70 10.31 -17.80
C ASP A 189 14.75 11.07 -16.46
N VAL A 190 13.58 11.43 -15.90
CA VAL A 190 13.50 12.03 -14.57
C VAL A 190 13.89 11.02 -13.49
N LEU A 191 13.37 9.79 -13.55
CA LEU A 191 13.78 8.73 -12.62
C LEU A 191 15.27 8.41 -12.72
N LYS A 192 15.83 8.39 -13.95
CA LYS A 192 17.25 8.22 -14.21
C LYS A 192 18.10 9.33 -13.57
N SER A 193 17.58 10.55 -13.50
CA SER A 193 18.29 11.67 -12.85
C SER A 193 18.29 11.59 -11.32
N MET A 194 17.37 10.85 -10.71
CA MET A 194 17.24 10.69 -9.26
C MET A 194 18.10 9.55 -8.69
N ILE A 195 18.46 8.56 -9.53
CA ILE A 195 19.21 7.40 -9.07
C ILE A 195 20.65 7.77 -8.68
N ASP A 196 21.13 7.22 -7.57
CA ASP A 196 22.52 7.31 -7.15
C ASP A 196 23.35 6.21 -7.83
N MET A 197 24.02 6.57 -8.94
CA MET A 197 24.84 5.63 -9.70
C MET A 197 26.05 5.11 -8.93
N ASP A 198 26.61 5.88 -7.99
CA ASP A 198 27.70 5.42 -7.13
C ASP A 198 27.23 4.31 -6.18
N ALA A 199 25.98 4.38 -5.73
CA ALA A 199 25.35 3.30 -4.95
C ALA A 199 25.11 2.05 -5.80
N VAL A 200 24.65 2.19 -7.05
CA VAL A 200 24.52 1.08 -8.02
C VAL A 200 25.88 0.42 -8.26
N ASP A 201 26.92 1.20 -8.52
CA ASP A 201 28.28 0.69 -8.74
C ASP A 201 28.82 0.00 -7.49
N THR A 202 28.55 0.54 -6.31
CA THR A 202 28.92 -0.08 -5.02
C THR A 202 28.22 -1.43 -4.83
N PHE A 203 26.94 -1.52 -5.16
CA PHE A 203 26.20 -2.77 -5.15
C PHE A 203 26.79 -3.80 -6.13
N ARG A 204 27.02 -3.40 -7.38
CA ARG A 204 27.62 -4.27 -8.42
C ARG A 204 29.04 -4.72 -8.07
N LYS A 205 29.85 -3.88 -7.45
CA LYS A 205 31.22 -4.23 -6.98
C LYS A 205 31.20 -5.29 -5.86
N LYS A 206 30.09 -5.44 -5.12
CA LYS A 206 29.91 -6.48 -4.10
C LYS A 206 29.35 -7.79 -4.66
N ALA A 207 29.06 -7.85 -5.96
CA ALA A 207 28.56 -9.06 -6.61
C ALA A 207 29.55 -10.22 -6.53
N LEU A 208 29.03 -11.43 -6.61
CA LEU A 208 29.84 -12.65 -6.70
C LEU A 208 30.70 -12.58 -7.97
N ASN A 209 32.00 -12.49 -7.80
CA ASN A 209 32.96 -12.38 -8.89
C ASN A 209 34.22 -13.20 -8.58
N PRO A 210 34.64 -14.11 -9.48
CA PRO A 210 35.83 -14.94 -9.26
C PRO A 210 37.13 -14.12 -9.15
N GLU A 211 37.19 -12.91 -9.75
CA GLU A 211 38.34 -12.01 -9.61
C GLU A 211 38.39 -11.31 -8.23
N ARG A 212 37.27 -11.26 -7.52
CA ARG A 212 37.12 -10.69 -6.18
C ARG A 212 36.26 -11.61 -5.32
N PRO A 213 36.78 -12.79 -4.96
CA PRO A 213 35.99 -13.79 -4.28
C PRO A 213 35.54 -13.31 -2.90
N THR A 214 34.25 -13.41 -2.63
CA THR A 214 33.63 -13.12 -1.33
C THR A 214 32.81 -14.32 -0.87
N THR A 215 32.78 -14.58 0.43
CA THR A 215 31.95 -15.63 1.00
C THR A 215 30.63 -15.02 1.49
N ARG A 216 29.52 -15.60 1.10
CA ARG A 216 28.18 -15.23 1.54
C ARG A 216 27.42 -16.45 2.05
N GLY A 217 26.55 -16.23 3.04
CA GLY A 217 25.65 -17.28 3.52
C GLY A 217 26.35 -18.48 4.16
N CYS A 218 27.58 -18.32 4.62
CA CYS A 218 28.29 -19.37 5.34
C CYS A 218 27.77 -19.54 6.78
N THR A 219 28.10 -20.68 7.38
CA THR A 219 27.80 -20.96 8.78
C THR A 219 28.68 -20.11 9.71
N GLU A 220 28.09 -19.50 10.71
CA GLU A 220 28.77 -18.73 11.74
C GLU A 220 28.55 -19.32 13.10
N ASN A 221 29.59 -19.31 13.93
CA ASN A 221 29.54 -19.77 15.31
C ASN A 221 29.00 -18.69 16.25
N PRO A 222 28.62 -19.06 17.51
CA PRO A 222 28.04 -18.10 18.47
C PRO A 222 28.92 -16.89 18.79
N ASP A 223 30.23 -16.99 18.60
CA ASP A 223 31.22 -15.94 18.86
C ASP A 223 31.17 -14.75 17.86
N ILE A 224 30.61 -14.97 16.65
CA ILE A 224 30.49 -13.91 15.61
C ILE A 224 29.08 -13.63 15.17
N TYR A 225 28.16 -14.59 15.19
CA TYR A 225 26.81 -14.44 14.62
C TYR A 225 26.06 -13.25 15.20
N PHE A 226 26.01 -13.10 16.54
CA PHE A 226 25.30 -12.02 17.20
C PHE A 226 25.89 -10.66 16.85
N GLN A 227 27.22 -10.53 16.93
CA GLN A 227 27.90 -9.27 16.59
C GLN A 227 27.64 -8.85 15.15
N ARG A 228 27.59 -9.78 14.20
CA ARG A 228 27.30 -9.48 12.79
C ARG A 228 25.83 -9.08 12.60
N ARG A 229 24.90 -9.66 13.34
CA ARG A 229 23.48 -9.22 13.34
C ARG A 229 23.37 -7.76 13.79
N GLU A 230 24.07 -7.36 14.86
CA GLU A 230 24.09 -5.99 15.37
C GLU A 230 24.77 -5.01 14.42
N ALA A 231 25.77 -5.43 13.68
CA ALA A 231 26.46 -4.57 12.71
C ALA A 231 25.55 -4.02 11.60
N ALA A 232 24.41 -4.66 11.35
CA ALA A 232 23.39 -4.21 10.39
C ALA A 232 22.62 -2.97 10.88
N ASN A 233 22.58 -2.68 12.19
CA ASN A 233 21.78 -1.59 12.77
C ASN A 233 22.08 -0.25 12.11
N GLN A 234 23.34 0.03 11.76
CA GLN A 234 23.73 1.27 11.09
C GLN A 234 23.01 1.55 9.74
N TYR A 235 22.55 0.51 9.04
CA TYR A 235 21.80 0.66 7.79
C TYR A 235 20.35 1.06 8.08
N TYR A 236 19.74 0.43 9.07
CA TYR A 236 18.36 0.72 9.49
C TYR A 236 18.24 2.09 10.18
N ASP A 237 19.24 2.51 10.96
CA ASP A 237 19.25 3.81 11.61
C ASP A 237 19.30 4.98 10.61
N LYS A 238 19.98 4.80 9.48
CA LYS A 238 20.08 5.82 8.42
C LYS A 238 18.92 5.81 7.45
N LEU A 239 18.19 4.70 7.36
CA LEU A 239 17.20 4.49 6.32
C LEU A 239 16.04 5.49 6.34
N PRO A 240 15.46 5.89 7.51
CA PRO A 240 14.41 6.90 7.53
C PRO A 240 14.81 8.22 6.86
N GLN A 241 16.04 8.68 7.08
CA GLN A 241 16.54 9.91 6.45
C GLN A 241 16.75 9.74 4.94
N ILE A 242 17.18 8.56 4.48
CA ILE A 242 17.34 8.27 3.05
C ILE A 242 15.96 8.29 2.37
N VAL A 243 14.95 7.64 2.97
CA VAL A 243 13.57 7.63 2.46
C VAL A 243 13.00 9.05 2.43
N GLU A 244 13.16 9.83 3.52
CA GLU A 244 12.74 11.23 3.58
C GLU A 244 13.36 12.08 2.47
N CYS A 245 14.64 11.89 2.19
CA CYS A 245 15.34 12.60 1.13
C CYS A 245 14.72 12.31 -0.25
N TYR A 246 14.43 11.05 -0.57
CA TYR A 246 13.78 10.68 -1.84
C TYR A 246 12.31 11.09 -1.89
N MET A 247 11.57 10.99 -0.79
CA MET A 247 10.22 11.55 -0.70
C MET A 247 10.20 13.05 -1.00
N LYS A 248 11.18 13.79 -0.49
CA LYS A 248 11.34 15.23 -0.79
C LYS A 248 11.62 15.47 -2.28
N GLN A 249 12.55 14.72 -2.89
CA GLN A 249 12.84 14.84 -4.32
C GLN A 249 11.61 14.55 -5.19
N VAL A 250 10.86 13.49 -4.85
CA VAL A 250 9.60 13.15 -5.52
C VAL A 250 8.57 14.26 -5.31
N SER A 251 8.46 14.81 -4.11
CA SER A 251 7.55 15.93 -3.80
C SER A 251 7.87 17.17 -4.61
N GLU A 252 9.15 17.53 -4.74
CA GLU A 252 9.63 18.66 -5.53
C GLU A 252 9.37 18.46 -7.03
N ALA A 253 9.55 17.25 -7.55
CA ALA A 253 9.33 16.93 -8.96
C ALA A 253 7.85 16.92 -9.35
N THR A 254 6.97 16.50 -8.45
CA THR A 254 5.55 16.26 -8.72
C THR A 254 4.62 17.37 -8.22
N GLY A 255 5.05 18.11 -7.19
CA GLY A 255 4.21 19.06 -6.46
C GLY A 255 3.31 18.40 -5.41
N ARG A 256 3.41 17.10 -5.20
CA ARG A 256 2.71 16.36 -4.13
C ARG A 256 3.57 16.34 -2.86
N ASN A 257 2.96 16.22 -1.69
CA ASN A 257 3.68 16.24 -0.41
C ASN A 257 3.77 14.84 0.20
N TYR A 258 4.95 14.25 0.15
CA TYR A 258 5.25 12.94 0.74
C TYR A 258 6.22 13.08 1.92
N GLN A 259 5.84 12.46 3.04
CA GLN A 259 6.65 12.36 4.26
C GLN A 259 6.53 10.93 4.79
N LEU A 260 7.43 10.54 5.72
CA LEU A 260 7.36 9.23 6.36
C LEU A 260 6.02 9.02 7.08
N PHE A 261 5.50 10.11 7.66
CA PHE A 261 4.21 10.21 8.32
C PHE A 261 3.57 11.54 7.91
N ASN A 262 2.49 11.49 7.15
CA ASN A 262 1.78 12.69 6.70
C ASN A 262 0.64 13.05 7.65
N TYR A 263 0.69 14.22 8.23
CA TYR A 263 -0.43 14.76 8.99
C TYR A 263 -1.46 15.43 8.06
N TYR A 264 -2.74 15.23 8.35
CA TYR A 264 -3.87 15.88 7.69
C TYR A 264 -4.97 16.22 8.70
N GLY A 265 -5.55 17.43 8.67
CA GLY A 265 -6.66 17.87 9.50
C GLY A 265 -6.43 19.18 10.22
N ALA A 266 -7.18 19.42 11.30
CA ALA A 266 -7.10 20.63 12.11
C ALA A 266 -5.72 20.76 12.76
N LYS A 267 -5.13 21.97 12.75
CA LYS A 267 -3.80 22.21 13.37
C LYS A 267 -3.79 21.96 14.87
N ASP A 268 -4.93 22.13 15.53
CA ASP A 268 -5.17 21.94 16.95
C ASP A 268 -6.05 20.71 17.21
N ALA A 269 -5.90 19.66 16.39
CA ALA A 269 -6.68 18.44 16.54
C ALA A 269 -6.53 17.83 17.94
N GLU A 270 -7.66 17.47 18.53
CA GLU A 270 -7.76 16.79 19.81
C GLU A 270 -7.95 15.28 19.65
N TYR A 271 -8.58 14.87 18.54
CA TYR A 271 -8.87 13.48 18.18
C TYR A 271 -8.14 13.13 16.88
N VAL A 272 -7.27 12.13 16.95
CA VAL A 272 -6.41 11.78 15.81
C VAL A 272 -6.56 10.29 15.49
N ILE A 273 -6.73 9.97 14.22
CA ILE A 273 -6.62 8.59 13.71
C ILE A 273 -5.22 8.38 13.16
N ILE A 274 -4.64 7.21 13.37
CA ILE A 274 -3.40 6.75 12.76
C ILE A 274 -3.72 5.52 11.95
N ALA A 275 -3.38 5.53 10.66
CA ALA A 275 -3.66 4.43 9.74
C ALA A 275 -2.68 4.39 8.58
N MET A 276 -2.67 3.28 7.82
CA MET A 276 -1.93 3.14 6.57
C MET A 276 -2.81 2.51 5.49
N GLY A 277 -2.44 2.71 4.21
CA GLY A 277 -3.16 2.19 3.07
C GLY A 277 -4.40 3.00 2.69
N SER A 278 -5.29 2.41 1.91
CA SER A 278 -6.39 3.11 1.23
C SER A 278 -7.39 3.80 2.16
N VAL A 279 -7.56 3.31 3.37
CA VAL A 279 -8.48 3.92 4.35
C VAL A 279 -8.11 5.37 4.68
N THR A 280 -6.83 5.75 4.54
CA THR A 280 -6.38 7.13 4.81
C THR A 280 -7.05 8.15 3.89
N GLU A 281 -7.41 7.76 2.67
CA GLU A 281 -8.14 8.62 1.73
C GLU A 281 -9.59 8.87 2.21
N ALA A 282 -10.31 7.82 2.61
CA ALA A 282 -11.66 7.95 3.17
C ALA A 282 -11.66 8.74 4.49
N ILE A 283 -10.60 8.59 5.31
CA ILE A 283 -10.45 9.37 6.55
C ILE A 283 -10.22 10.84 6.21
N ARG A 284 -9.40 11.19 5.20
CA ARG A 284 -9.19 12.59 4.76
C ARG A 284 -10.51 13.23 4.31
N GLU A 285 -11.30 12.51 3.54
CA GLU A 285 -12.62 12.98 3.10
C GLU A 285 -13.56 13.23 4.29
N THR A 286 -13.59 12.32 5.26
CA THR A 286 -14.36 12.48 6.50
C THR A 286 -13.87 13.65 7.35
N ILE A 287 -12.55 13.88 7.42
CA ILE A 287 -11.97 15.04 8.13
C ILE A 287 -12.39 16.35 7.47
N ASP A 288 -12.40 16.44 6.14
CA ASP A 288 -12.86 17.64 5.43
C ASP A 288 -14.31 17.98 5.83
N HIS A 289 -15.18 16.97 5.92
CA HIS A 289 -16.56 17.12 6.38
C HIS A 289 -16.65 17.59 7.84
N LEU A 290 -15.91 16.99 8.75
CA LEU A 290 -15.91 17.31 10.18
C LEU A 290 -15.27 18.68 10.48
N THR A 291 -14.17 19.00 9.84
CA THR A 291 -13.49 20.30 10.04
C THR A 291 -14.31 21.46 9.49
N ALA A 292 -15.08 21.24 8.42
CA ALA A 292 -16.06 22.24 7.95
C ALA A 292 -17.16 22.54 8.99
N GLN A 293 -17.40 21.63 9.94
CA GLN A 293 -18.32 21.81 11.07
C GLN A 293 -17.62 22.34 12.33
N GLY A 294 -16.30 22.60 12.27
CA GLY A 294 -15.51 23.11 13.38
C GLY A 294 -14.92 22.05 14.31
N GLU A 295 -15.03 20.76 13.94
CA GLU A 295 -14.48 19.67 14.72
C GLU A 295 -12.94 19.62 14.66
N LYS A 296 -12.30 19.30 15.79
CA LYS A 296 -10.84 19.26 15.94
C LYS A 296 -10.30 17.84 15.74
N VAL A 297 -10.36 17.40 14.51
CA VAL A 297 -9.99 16.05 14.12
C VAL A 297 -8.79 16.04 13.17
N GLY A 298 -8.03 14.94 13.18
CA GLY A 298 -6.86 14.77 12.31
C GLY A 298 -6.53 13.31 12.04
N LEU A 299 -5.64 13.12 11.06
CA LEU A 299 -5.08 11.86 10.62
C LEU A 299 -3.56 11.96 10.59
N VAL A 300 -2.87 10.92 11.03
CA VAL A 300 -1.48 10.63 10.64
C VAL A 300 -1.47 9.42 9.72
N ALA A 301 -1.24 9.65 8.45
CA ALA A 301 -1.07 8.58 7.46
C ALA A 301 0.37 8.06 7.51
N VAL A 302 0.53 6.75 7.71
CA VAL A 302 1.83 6.07 7.81
C VAL A 302 2.25 5.60 6.43
N HIS A 303 3.37 6.11 5.90
CA HIS A 303 3.97 5.59 4.68
C HIS A 303 5.16 4.66 5.00
N LEU A 304 6.15 5.09 5.76
CA LEU A 304 7.24 4.22 6.18
C LEU A 304 6.89 3.52 7.50
N TYR A 305 6.45 2.25 7.40
CA TYR A 305 6.13 1.45 8.57
C TYR A 305 7.37 0.75 9.19
N ARG A 306 8.33 0.35 8.36
CA ARG A 306 9.63 -0.20 8.83
C ARG A 306 10.79 0.43 8.06
N PRO A 307 11.85 0.86 8.75
CA PRO A 307 11.95 1.00 10.21
C PRO A 307 10.97 2.05 10.75
N PHE A 308 10.33 1.80 11.89
CA PHE A 308 9.40 2.75 12.51
C PHE A 308 10.17 3.85 13.23
N SER A 309 10.17 5.05 12.67
CA SER A 309 10.91 6.17 13.24
C SER A 309 10.07 6.95 14.25
N ALA A 310 10.22 6.64 15.53
CA ALA A 310 9.53 7.34 16.62
C ALA A 310 9.74 8.87 16.57
N LYS A 311 10.94 9.32 16.19
CA LYS A 311 11.24 10.77 16.04
C LYS A 311 10.33 11.44 15.02
N HIS A 312 10.21 10.88 13.81
CA HIS A 312 9.40 11.47 12.73
C HIS A 312 7.91 11.30 13.02
N PHE A 313 7.53 10.15 13.57
CA PHE A 313 6.14 9.90 13.97
C PHE A 313 5.64 10.92 15.01
N LEU A 314 6.38 11.09 16.11
CA LEU A 314 6.01 12.05 17.17
C LEU A 314 5.99 13.51 16.68
N ALA A 315 6.85 13.85 15.71
CA ALA A 315 6.83 15.18 15.09
C ALA A 315 5.59 15.41 14.21
N ALA A 316 4.99 14.34 13.67
CA ALA A 316 3.77 14.44 12.86
C ALA A 316 2.48 14.48 13.70
N VAL A 317 2.50 14.01 14.94
CA VAL A 317 1.32 14.03 15.82
C VAL A 317 1.12 15.43 16.41
N PRO A 318 -0.07 16.05 16.31
CA PRO A 318 -0.34 17.34 16.96
C PRO A 318 -0.15 17.27 18.48
N ALA A 319 0.54 18.26 19.05
CA ALA A 319 0.75 18.35 20.49
C ALA A 319 -0.55 18.49 21.29
N THR A 320 -1.65 18.86 20.63
CA THR A 320 -3.00 19.01 21.20
C THR A 320 -3.79 17.70 21.26
N ALA A 321 -3.26 16.61 20.67
CA ALA A 321 -3.95 15.32 20.63
C ALA A 321 -4.20 14.79 22.05
N LYS A 322 -5.48 14.58 22.38
CA LYS A 322 -5.93 14.02 23.67
C LYS A 322 -6.17 12.52 23.58
N THR A 323 -6.78 12.10 22.46
CA THR A 323 -7.12 10.70 22.22
C THR A 323 -6.73 10.31 20.80
N ILE A 324 -6.13 9.14 20.66
CA ILE A 324 -5.64 8.59 19.39
C ILE A 324 -6.28 7.23 19.16
N ALA A 325 -6.90 7.02 17.99
CA ALA A 325 -7.25 5.70 17.49
C ALA A 325 -6.19 5.22 16.49
N VAL A 326 -5.71 4.00 16.67
CA VAL A 326 -4.84 3.36 15.69
C VAL A 326 -5.64 2.28 14.98
N LEU A 327 -5.75 2.40 13.66
CA LEU A 327 -6.52 1.47 12.84
C LEU A 327 -5.57 0.50 12.12
N ASP A 328 -5.69 -0.77 12.44
CA ASP A 328 -4.97 -1.88 11.82
C ASP A 328 -5.89 -2.68 10.89
N ARG A 329 -5.46 -2.90 9.64
CA ARG A 329 -6.16 -3.76 8.68
C ARG A 329 -5.67 -5.22 8.78
N THR A 330 -5.50 -5.68 9.99
CA THR A 330 -5.04 -7.03 10.32
C THR A 330 -5.57 -7.47 11.67
N LYS A 331 -5.48 -8.76 11.96
CA LYS A 331 -5.75 -9.32 13.27
C LYS A 331 -4.58 -10.22 13.67
N GLU A 332 -3.97 -9.95 14.82
CA GLU A 332 -2.92 -10.78 15.41
C GLU A 332 -3.52 -11.54 16.61
N PRO A 333 -3.93 -12.81 16.42
CA PRO A 333 -4.56 -13.59 17.50
C PRO A 333 -3.60 -13.81 18.68
N GLY A 334 -4.08 -13.53 19.90
CA GLY A 334 -3.30 -13.72 21.13
C GLY A 334 -2.32 -12.60 21.47
N ALA A 335 -2.18 -11.58 20.63
CA ALA A 335 -1.39 -10.38 20.96
C ALA A 335 -2.17 -9.40 21.85
N ASN A 336 -1.45 -8.52 22.53
CA ASN A 336 -2.04 -7.45 23.35
C ASN A 336 -2.61 -6.30 22.51
N GLY A 337 -2.54 -6.41 21.20
CA GLY A 337 -3.04 -5.46 20.19
C GLY A 337 -2.39 -5.75 18.84
N GLU A 338 -2.88 -5.10 17.81
CA GLU A 338 -2.39 -5.22 16.46
C GLU A 338 -1.05 -4.48 16.28
N PRO A 339 -0.26 -4.81 15.23
CA PRO A 339 1.12 -4.34 15.10
C PRO A 339 1.31 -2.82 15.12
N LEU A 340 0.53 -2.05 14.33
CA LEU A 340 0.67 -0.60 14.29
C LEU A 340 0.26 0.04 15.64
N TYR A 341 -0.81 -0.47 16.25
CA TYR A 341 -1.25 -0.01 17.58
C TYR A 341 -0.15 -0.17 18.62
N LEU A 342 0.54 -1.31 18.63
CA LEU A 342 1.62 -1.56 19.60
C LEU A 342 2.83 -0.65 19.34
N ASP A 343 3.23 -0.44 18.08
CA ASP A 343 4.33 0.46 17.72
C ASP A 343 4.03 1.92 18.12
N VAL A 344 2.81 2.39 17.86
CA VAL A 344 2.36 3.73 18.25
C VAL A 344 2.36 3.88 19.77
N LYS A 345 1.81 2.92 20.48
CA LYS A 345 1.75 2.93 21.95
C LYS A 345 3.13 2.99 22.58
N GLU A 346 4.09 2.24 22.04
CA GLU A 346 5.48 2.25 22.50
C GLU A 346 6.13 3.63 22.34
N CYS A 347 5.82 4.37 21.26
CA CYS A 347 6.35 5.73 21.08
C CYS A 347 5.94 6.72 22.17
N PHE A 348 4.84 6.46 22.87
CA PHE A 348 4.34 7.29 23.98
C PHE A 348 4.66 6.74 25.36
N TYR A 349 5.24 5.53 25.44
CA TYR A 349 5.58 4.94 26.73
C TYR A 349 6.54 5.83 27.52
N GLY A 350 6.21 6.06 28.80
CA GLY A 350 7.01 6.90 29.71
C GLY A 350 6.98 8.42 29.43
N LYS A 351 6.19 8.88 28.46
CA LYS A 351 6.04 10.31 28.21
C LYS A 351 5.00 10.93 29.15
N GLU A 352 5.33 12.11 29.71
CA GLU A 352 4.37 12.92 30.43
C GLU A 352 3.30 13.45 29.46
N ASN A 353 2.05 13.47 29.90
CA ASN A 353 0.89 13.92 29.11
C ASN A 353 0.69 13.13 27.80
N ALA A 354 1.01 11.84 27.79
CA ALA A 354 0.70 10.97 26.65
C ALA A 354 -0.82 10.93 26.40
N PRO A 355 -1.28 10.99 25.13
CA PRO A 355 -2.69 10.84 24.80
C PRO A 355 -3.23 9.47 25.21
N VAL A 356 -4.53 9.34 25.36
CA VAL A 356 -5.18 8.03 25.46
C VAL A 356 -5.10 7.36 24.10
N ILE A 357 -4.59 6.13 24.02
CA ILE A 357 -4.39 5.42 22.75
C ILE A 357 -5.26 4.17 22.74
N VAL A 358 -6.13 4.05 21.75
CA VAL A 358 -7.00 2.89 21.51
C VAL A 358 -6.74 2.28 20.15
N GLY A 359 -6.86 0.96 20.05
CA GLY A 359 -6.70 0.21 18.81
C GLY A 359 -8.05 -0.17 18.20
N GLY A 360 -8.12 -0.22 16.88
CA GLY A 360 -9.28 -0.68 16.13
C GLY A 360 -8.90 -1.55 14.94
N ARG A 361 -9.69 -2.57 14.66
CA ARG A 361 -9.56 -3.45 13.50
C ARG A 361 -10.63 -3.14 12.47
N TYR A 362 -10.24 -3.11 11.20
CA TYR A 362 -11.13 -2.78 10.09
C TYR A 362 -10.77 -3.55 8.83
N GLY A 363 -11.70 -3.66 7.89
CA GLY A 363 -11.43 -3.95 6.50
C GLY A 363 -10.83 -5.32 6.17
N LEU A 364 -10.89 -6.30 7.08
CA LEU A 364 -10.36 -7.65 6.82
C LEU A 364 -11.10 -8.28 5.66
N GLY A 365 -10.35 -8.93 4.74
CA GLY A 365 -10.93 -9.56 3.56
C GLY A 365 -11.70 -8.58 2.68
N SER A 366 -11.24 -7.33 2.56
CA SER A 366 -11.90 -6.23 1.80
C SER A 366 -13.31 -5.87 2.29
N ASN A 367 -13.62 -6.11 3.57
CA ASN A 367 -14.83 -5.51 4.14
C ASN A 367 -14.76 -3.99 3.95
N ASP A 368 -15.84 -3.40 3.38
CA ASP A 368 -15.84 -1.97 3.02
C ASP A 368 -15.75 -1.09 4.26
N THR A 369 -14.98 0.00 4.16
CA THR A 369 -14.81 0.96 5.26
C THR A 369 -15.30 2.32 4.82
N THR A 370 -16.46 2.71 5.33
CA THR A 370 -17.20 3.89 4.89
C THR A 370 -16.95 5.09 5.80
N PRO A 371 -17.25 6.32 5.33
CA PRO A 371 -17.22 7.51 6.17
C PRO A 371 -18.07 7.39 7.44
N ALA A 372 -19.22 6.72 7.38
CA ALA A 372 -20.06 6.49 8.55
C ALA A 372 -19.34 5.71 9.67
N GLN A 373 -18.53 4.73 9.28
CA GLN A 373 -17.69 3.98 10.22
C GLN A 373 -16.57 4.84 10.78
N ILE A 374 -15.96 5.71 9.97
CA ILE A 374 -14.91 6.65 10.41
C ILE A 374 -15.48 7.69 11.37
N LEU A 375 -16.69 8.20 11.13
CA LEU A 375 -17.42 9.06 12.08
C LEU A 375 -17.59 8.37 13.43
N ALA A 376 -17.97 7.07 13.45
CA ALA A 376 -18.09 6.31 14.67
C ALA A 376 -16.76 6.19 15.44
N VAL A 377 -15.61 6.18 14.75
CA VAL A 377 -14.28 6.22 15.41
C VAL A 377 -14.07 7.55 16.10
N TYR A 378 -14.29 8.69 15.43
CA TYR A 378 -14.12 10.00 16.05
C TYR A 378 -15.06 10.21 17.23
N GLU A 379 -16.31 9.75 17.16
CA GLU A 379 -17.23 9.76 18.29
C GLU A 379 -16.74 8.90 19.46
N ASN A 380 -16.19 7.71 19.17
CA ASN A 380 -15.58 6.89 20.21
C ASN A 380 -14.42 7.61 20.90
N LEU A 381 -13.58 8.34 20.13
CA LEU A 381 -12.47 9.11 20.70
C LEU A 381 -12.91 10.25 21.61
N ALA A 382 -14.12 10.80 21.39
CA ALA A 382 -14.68 11.87 22.20
C ALA A 382 -15.33 11.38 23.52
N LEU A 383 -15.47 10.06 23.71
CA LEU A 383 -16.02 9.51 24.95
C LEU A 383 -15.03 9.66 26.10
N PRO A 384 -15.51 9.85 27.34
CA PRO A 384 -14.65 9.84 28.53
C PRO A 384 -13.82 8.56 28.69
N GLU A 385 -14.39 7.43 28.29
CA GLU A 385 -13.76 6.11 28.28
C GLU A 385 -13.94 5.50 26.87
N PRO A 386 -13.03 5.79 25.92
CA PRO A 386 -13.15 5.27 24.57
C PRO A 386 -12.93 3.76 24.55
N LYS A 387 -13.77 3.04 23.77
CA LYS A 387 -13.63 1.61 23.58
C LYS A 387 -12.28 1.30 22.91
N ASN A 388 -11.52 0.40 23.49
CA ASN A 388 -10.25 -0.11 22.96
C ASN A 388 -10.45 -1.47 22.28
N GLN A 389 -9.58 -1.81 21.33
CA GLN A 389 -9.61 -3.04 20.54
C GLN A 389 -10.98 -3.25 19.86
N PHE A 390 -11.56 -2.17 19.37
CA PHE A 390 -12.85 -2.21 18.68
C PHE A 390 -12.74 -2.78 17.26
N THR A 391 -13.90 -3.11 16.69
CA THR A 391 -14.05 -3.53 15.29
C THR A 391 -14.97 -2.59 14.52
N LEU A 392 -14.70 -2.42 13.22
CA LEU A 392 -15.50 -1.63 12.28
C LEU A 392 -16.05 -2.51 11.16
N GLY A 393 -17.20 -2.13 10.62
CA GLY A 393 -17.79 -2.77 9.44
C GLY A 393 -18.44 -4.13 9.67
N ILE A 394 -18.47 -4.59 10.91
CA ILE A 394 -19.15 -5.82 11.32
C ILE A 394 -19.97 -5.61 12.58
N VAL A 395 -20.89 -6.53 12.86
CA VAL A 395 -21.55 -6.68 14.15
C VAL A 395 -20.94 -7.90 14.83
N ASP A 396 -20.09 -7.68 15.82
CA ASP A 396 -19.51 -8.74 16.62
C ASP A 396 -20.47 -9.06 17.79
N ASP A 397 -21.20 -10.14 17.64
CA ASP A 397 -22.18 -10.66 18.61
C ASP A 397 -21.58 -11.70 19.59
N VAL A 398 -20.26 -11.94 19.51
CA VAL A 398 -19.54 -12.90 20.36
C VAL A 398 -18.75 -12.18 21.46
N THR A 399 -17.94 -11.19 21.10
CA THR A 399 -17.09 -10.45 22.04
C THR A 399 -17.50 -8.97 22.19
N PHE A 400 -18.50 -8.54 21.44
CA PHE A 400 -19.13 -7.22 21.52
C PHE A 400 -18.14 -6.04 21.36
N THR A 401 -17.14 -6.22 20.48
CA THR A 401 -16.09 -5.21 20.24
C THR A 401 -16.48 -4.15 19.23
N SER A 402 -17.55 -4.34 18.43
CA SER A 402 -17.95 -3.41 17.38
C SER A 402 -18.32 -2.04 17.91
N LEU A 403 -17.95 -0.99 17.16
CA LEU A 403 -18.54 0.32 17.32
C LEU A 403 -19.95 0.34 16.73
N PRO A 404 -20.82 1.25 17.17
CA PRO A 404 -22.17 1.38 16.62
C PRO A 404 -22.13 1.63 15.11
N GLN A 405 -22.98 0.93 14.36
CA GLN A 405 -23.18 1.23 12.95
C GLN A 405 -23.99 2.53 12.82
N LYS A 406 -23.63 3.35 11.83
CA LYS A 406 -24.29 4.61 11.52
C LYS A 406 -24.90 4.57 10.14
N GLU A 407 -25.87 5.44 9.89
CA GLU A 407 -26.38 5.68 8.55
C GLU A 407 -25.27 6.24 7.64
N GLU A 408 -25.26 5.80 6.40
CA GLU A 408 -24.29 6.27 5.42
C GLU A 408 -24.50 7.75 5.14
N VAL A 409 -23.39 8.47 5.06
CA VAL A 409 -23.35 9.91 4.79
C VAL A 409 -22.74 10.14 3.41
N ALA A 410 -23.44 10.89 2.57
CA ALA A 410 -22.88 11.33 1.31
C ALA A 410 -21.75 12.34 1.55
N MET A 411 -20.53 11.95 1.21
CA MET A 411 -19.33 12.80 1.35
C MET A 411 -18.89 13.40 0.03
N GLY A 412 -19.47 12.94 -1.10
CA GLY A 412 -19.10 13.41 -2.43
C GLY A 412 -19.14 14.93 -2.54
N GLY A 413 -18.02 15.53 -2.94
CA GLY A 413 -17.92 16.98 -3.13
C GLY A 413 -18.90 17.50 -4.19
N GLU A 414 -19.20 18.79 -4.13
CA GLU A 414 -20.04 19.45 -5.14
C GLU A 414 -19.50 19.19 -6.55
N GLY A 415 -20.36 18.72 -7.47
CA GLY A 415 -19.99 18.39 -8.84
C GLY A 415 -19.40 16.97 -9.06
N MET A 416 -19.37 16.11 -8.04
CA MET A 416 -19.04 14.71 -8.23
C MET A 416 -20.26 13.93 -8.74
N PHE A 417 -20.06 13.14 -9.79
CA PHE A 417 -21.06 12.23 -10.31
C PHE A 417 -20.70 10.80 -9.94
N GLU A 418 -21.64 10.08 -9.32
CA GLU A 418 -21.50 8.71 -8.88
C GLU A 418 -22.48 7.79 -9.61
N ALA A 419 -21.98 6.66 -10.09
CA ALA A 419 -22.78 5.69 -10.82
C ALA A 419 -22.51 4.25 -10.37
N LYS A 420 -23.58 3.44 -10.37
CA LYS A 420 -23.51 1.98 -10.14
C LYS A 420 -24.08 1.23 -11.32
N PHE A 421 -23.41 0.13 -11.66
CA PHE A 421 -23.86 -0.74 -12.76
C PHE A 421 -23.87 -2.18 -12.26
N TYR A 422 -25.06 -2.75 -12.17
CA TYR A 422 -25.28 -4.14 -11.79
C TYR A 422 -25.28 -5.02 -13.03
N GLY A 423 -24.44 -6.05 -13.04
CA GLY A 423 -24.28 -6.97 -14.15
C GLY A 423 -24.01 -8.40 -13.71
N LEU A 424 -23.95 -9.28 -14.70
CA LEU A 424 -23.58 -10.67 -14.53
C LEU A 424 -22.15 -10.89 -15.04
N GLY A 425 -21.39 -11.73 -14.35
CA GLY A 425 -20.03 -12.09 -14.82
C GLY A 425 -20.06 -12.58 -16.26
N ALA A 426 -19.21 -11.97 -17.10
CA ALA A 426 -19.09 -12.21 -18.55
C ALA A 426 -20.20 -11.60 -19.43
N ASP A 427 -21.08 -10.73 -18.92
CA ASP A 427 -22.10 -10.03 -19.73
C ASP A 427 -21.57 -8.78 -20.46
N GLY A 428 -20.31 -8.41 -20.24
CA GLY A 428 -19.67 -7.23 -20.84
C GLY A 428 -19.80 -5.93 -20.02
N THR A 429 -20.60 -5.90 -18.94
CA THR A 429 -20.82 -4.69 -18.12
C THR A 429 -19.52 -4.14 -17.55
N VAL A 430 -18.67 -4.98 -16.98
CA VAL A 430 -17.37 -4.57 -16.41
C VAL A 430 -16.46 -3.99 -17.49
N GLY A 431 -16.35 -4.65 -18.65
CA GLY A 431 -15.56 -4.16 -19.79
C GLY A 431 -16.03 -2.81 -20.31
N ALA A 432 -17.35 -2.62 -20.45
CA ALA A 432 -17.94 -1.35 -20.84
C ALA A 432 -17.61 -0.22 -19.86
N ASN A 433 -17.67 -0.49 -18.55
CA ASN A 433 -17.36 0.50 -17.52
C ASN A 433 -15.86 0.81 -17.43
N LYS A 434 -14.96 -0.17 -17.67
CA LYS A 434 -13.52 0.08 -17.83
C LYS A 434 -13.24 1.01 -19.01
N ASN A 435 -13.93 0.81 -20.15
CA ASN A 435 -13.80 1.71 -21.28
C ASN A 435 -14.38 3.10 -20.99
N SER A 436 -15.50 3.19 -20.28
CA SER A 436 -16.12 4.48 -19.92
C SER A 436 -15.20 5.33 -19.05
N VAL A 437 -14.60 4.77 -18.01
CA VAL A 437 -13.67 5.52 -17.14
C VAL A 437 -12.43 5.96 -17.92
N LYS A 438 -11.93 5.13 -18.84
CA LYS A 438 -10.80 5.47 -19.70
C LYS A 438 -11.16 6.61 -20.67
N ILE A 439 -12.32 6.55 -21.31
CA ILE A 439 -12.80 7.62 -22.22
C ILE A 439 -12.92 8.95 -21.46
N ILE A 440 -13.50 8.94 -20.26
CA ILE A 440 -13.63 10.14 -19.41
C ILE A 440 -12.25 10.69 -19.06
N GLY A 441 -11.35 9.85 -18.55
CA GLY A 441 -10.01 10.28 -18.14
C GLY A 441 -9.14 10.78 -19.28
N ASP A 442 -9.13 10.09 -20.43
CA ASP A 442 -8.27 10.43 -21.57
C ASP A 442 -8.78 11.68 -22.34
N ASN A 443 -10.10 11.90 -22.37
CA ASN A 443 -10.70 12.96 -23.23
C ASN A 443 -11.23 14.17 -22.46
N THR A 444 -11.12 14.18 -21.12
CA THR A 444 -11.58 15.31 -20.30
C THR A 444 -10.54 15.68 -19.24
N ASN A 445 -10.71 16.86 -18.62
CA ASN A 445 -9.92 17.28 -17.48
C ASN A 445 -10.47 16.74 -16.14
N LYS A 446 -11.51 15.90 -16.16
CA LYS A 446 -12.12 15.32 -14.96
C LYS A 446 -11.17 14.35 -14.28
N HIS A 447 -11.21 14.34 -12.96
CA HIS A 447 -10.77 13.20 -12.17
C HIS A 447 -11.76 12.06 -12.35
N CYS A 448 -11.26 10.83 -12.38
CA CYS A 448 -12.11 9.65 -12.52
C CYS A 448 -11.59 8.52 -11.63
N GLN A 449 -12.53 7.73 -11.14
CA GLN A 449 -12.27 6.55 -10.35
C GLN A 449 -13.24 5.45 -10.78
N ALA A 450 -12.75 4.22 -10.91
CA ALA A 450 -13.60 3.06 -11.07
C ALA A 450 -13.13 1.92 -10.18
N TYR A 451 -14.08 1.24 -9.58
CA TYR A 451 -13.86 0.04 -8.79
C TYR A 451 -14.90 -1.02 -9.14
N PHE A 452 -14.51 -2.29 -9.11
CA PHE A 452 -15.36 -3.39 -9.53
C PHE A 452 -15.47 -4.40 -8.40
N SER A 453 -16.69 -4.60 -7.89
CA SER A 453 -17.01 -5.65 -6.93
C SER A 453 -17.42 -6.91 -7.66
N TYR A 454 -16.88 -8.03 -7.24
CA TYR A 454 -17.17 -9.36 -7.81
C TYR A 454 -17.63 -10.31 -6.71
N ASP A 455 -18.51 -11.26 -7.09
CA ASP A 455 -18.69 -12.47 -6.33
C ASP A 455 -17.44 -13.36 -6.49
N SER A 456 -17.18 -14.21 -5.51
CA SER A 456 -16.07 -15.19 -5.55
C SER A 456 -16.17 -16.21 -6.71
N LYS A 457 -17.33 -16.29 -7.39
CA LYS A 457 -17.57 -17.16 -8.56
C LYS A 457 -16.99 -16.54 -9.83
N LYS A 458 -16.18 -17.29 -10.57
CA LYS A 458 -15.48 -16.80 -11.78
C LYS A 458 -16.39 -16.51 -12.98
N SER A 459 -17.56 -17.13 -13.10
CA SER A 459 -18.49 -16.87 -14.21
C SER A 459 -19.93 -16.97 -13.75
N GLY A 460 -20.82 -16.15 -14.33
CA GLY A 460 -22.22 -16.10 -13.97
C GLY A 460 -22.49 -15.60 -12.55
N GLY A 461 -21.48 -15.03 -11.87
CA GLY A 461 -21.60 -14.40 -10.58
C GLY A 461 -22.06 -12.94 -10.68
N PHE A 462 -22.46 -12.38 -9.56
CA PHE A 462 -22.80 -10.97 -9.41
C PHE A 462 -21.58 -10.08 -9.70
N THR A 463 -21.78 -8.98 -10.43
CA THR A 463 -20.81 -7.89 -10.58
C THR A 463 -21.45 -6.55 -10.32
N CYS A 464 -20.75 -5.66 -9.64
CA CYS A 464 -21.16 -4.27 -9.48
C CYS A 464 -19.98 -3.36 -9.80
N SER A 465 -20.16 -2.50 -10.82
CA SER A 465 -19.19 -1.46 -11.17
C SER A 465 -19.56 -0.17 -10.46
N HIS A 466 -18.59 0.48 -9.83
CA HIS A 466 -18.70 1.75 -9.13
C HIS A 466 -17.85 2.78 -9.88
N LEU A 467 -18.46 3.82 -10.41
CA LEU A 467 -17.76 4.88 -11.13
C LEU A 467 -17.98 6.22 -10.43
N ARG A 468 -16.92 6.99 -10.31
CA ARG A 468 -16.94 8.39 -9.86
C ARG A 468 -16.16 9.25 -10.84
N PHE A 469 -16.67 10.44 -11.13
CA PHE A 469 -15.91 11.45 -11.85
C PHE A 469 -16.36 12.87 -11.48
N GLY A 470 -15.43 13.80 -11.51
CA GLY A 470 -15.70 15.19 -11.09
C GLY A 470 -14.53 16.12 -11.33
N ASP A 471 -14.66 17.37 -10.91
CA ASP A 471 -13.64 18.41 -11.11
C ASP A 471 -12.57 18.40 -10.01
N ALA A 472 -12.83 17.77 -8.88
CA ALA A 472 -11.90 17.64 -7.75
C ALA A 472 -11.31 16.22 -7.66
N PRO A 473 -10.13 16.05 -7.03
CA PRO A 473 -9.56 14.73 -6.75
C PRO A 473 -10.51 13.85 -5.93
N ILE A 474 -10.62 12.58 -6.31
CA ILE A 474 -11.53 11.61 -5.71
C ILE A 474 -10.76 10.83 -4.64
N ARG A 475 -11.23 10.91 -3.39
CA ARG A 475 -10.65 10.23 -2.22
C ARG A 475 -11.52 9.11 -1.66
N SER A 476 -12.65 8.87 -2.30
CA SER A 476 -13.67 7.92 -1.84
C SER A 476 -13.22 6.47 -2.09
N THR A 477 -12.40 5.92 -1.19
CA THR A 477 -11.93 4.52 -1.24
C THR A 477 -12.93 3.55 -0.61
N TYR A 478 -14.22 3.75 -0.87
CA TYR A 478 -15.35 2.91 -0.46
C TYR A 478 -16.34 2.77 -1.62
N LEU A 479 -17.26 1.84 -1.50
CA LEU A 479 -18.26 1.59 -2.55
C LEU A 479 -19.21 2.79 -2.69
N VAL A 480 -19.73 3.02 -3.89
CA VAL A 480 -20.75 4.05 -4.13
C VAL A 480 -22.03 3.66 -3.38
N ASN A 481 -22.46 4.49 -2.43
CA ASN A 481 -23.65 4.28 -1.62
C ASN A 481 -24.81 5.21 -2.00
N THR A 482 -24.48 6.40 -2.54
CA THR A 482 -25.47 7.44 -2.92
C THR A 482 -25.36 7.78 -4.41
N PRO A 483 -25.67 6.82 -5.33
CA PRO A 483 -25.45 7.01 -6.75
C PRO A 483 -26.41 8.05 -7.36
N ASN A 484 -25.90 8.88 -8.27
CA ASN A 484 -26.71 9.73 -9.14
C ASN A 484 -27.33 8.93 -10.29
N PHE A 485 -26.72 7.79 -10.65
CA PHE A 485 -27.18 6.94 -11.74
C PHE A 485 -27.00 5.46 -11.38
N VAL A 486 -28.04 4.66 -11.66
CA VAL A 486 -28.02 3.21 -11.48
C VAL A 486 -28.45 2.55 -12.78
N ALA A 487 -27.63 1.60 -13.26
CA ALA A 487 -28.03 0.69 -14.33
C ALA A 487 -28.07 -0.75 -13.79
N CYS A 488 -29.14 -1.45 -14.11
CA CYS A 488 -29.34 -2.85 -13.73
C CYS A 488 -29.59 -3.68 -14.98
N HIS A 489 -28.61 -4.50 -15.39
CA HIS A 489 -28.71 -5.32 -16.60
C HIS A 489 -29.32 -6.70 -16.35
N VAL A 490 -29.60 -7.04 -15.08
CA VAL A 490 -30.19 -8.33 -14.69
C VAL A 490 -31.47 -8.09 -13.92
N GLN A 491 -32.61 -8.40 -14.52
CA GLN A 491 -33.94 -8.11 -13.95
C GLN A 491 -34.13 -8.68 -12.52
N ALA A 492 -33.56 -9.85 -12.24
CA ALA A 492 -33.68 -10.48 -10.91
C ALA A 492 -33.04 -9.62 -9.79
N TYR A 493 -32.02 -8.78 -10.13
CA TYR A 493 -31.29 -7.96 -9.17
C TYR A 493 -32.11 -6.77 -8.65
N LEU A 494 -33.19 -6.38 -9.34
CA LEU A 494 -34.12 -5.33 -8.87
C LEU A 494 -34.82 -5.68 -7.55
N HIS A 495 -34.83 -6.94 -7.16
CA HIS A 495 -35.47 -7.45 -5.93
C HIS A 495 -34.45 -7.99 -4.91
N MET A 496 -33.18 -8.01 -5.26
CA MET A 496 -32.11 -8.60 -4.42
C MET A 496 -31.15 -7.56 -3.84
N TYR A 497 -31.04 -6.41 -4.52
CA TYR A 497 -30.08 -5.35 -4.18
C TYR A 497 -30.71 -3.97 -4.20
#